data_1e66526b45422c8e47fff4a243685de3
#
_entry.id   1e66526b45422c8e47fff4a243685de3
#
_cell.length_a   1.000
_cell.length_b   1.000
_cell.length_c   1.000
_cell.angle_alpha   90.00
_cell.angle_beta   90.00
_cell.angle_gamma   90.00
#
_symmetry.space_group_name_H-M   'P 1'
#
loop_
_entity.id
_entity.type
_entity.pdbx_description
1 polymer ?
#
loop_
_entity_poly.entity_id
_entity_poly.type
_entity_poly.pdbx_seq_one_letter_code
_entity_poly.pdbx_strand_id
1 'polypeptide(L)'
;MPDDREAEKADKRRSALTAFLREEARAQGFDLCRITRPDAIPEAAVRLGQFLDKGHHGTMGWMEETRDRRGDPRVLWSETRSIAVFGLNYGPDEDPRGILEKKDKAAISVYARNRDYHDVIKGRLKEIATRFAARSKEDVKVFVDTAPVMEKPLAGAAGLGWQGKHTNLVSRAFGSWLFLGSMFTTADLEPDEPEVDHCGSCRACLDACPTSAFPAPYQLDARRCISYLTIEHKEPIDPELRPMIGNRIYGCDDCLAACPWNKFASAASEMKLAAREDLKEPSIAFLLDLDDATFRTFFSGSPVKRIGRDRFVRNVLIAAGNSGERSLMERCRELVGDPSPVVRGMAIWALSRLMTAGEFSAFAAQRGAEADEEVRAEWKLAGVL
;
A
#
# COMPACT_ATOMS: atom_id res chain seq x y z
N MET A 1 11.31 42.64 33.31
CA MET A 1 11.18 41.33 32.71
C MET A 1 9.94 41.18 31.87
N PRO A 2 9.87 41.80 30.70
CA PRO A 2 8.82 41.60 29.73
C PRO A 2 8.86 40.20 29.14
N ASP A 3 10.02 39.55 29.04
CA ASP A 3 10.33 38.33 28.34
C ASP A 3 9.66 37.07 28.94
N ASP A 4 9.60 36.95 30.26
CA ASP A 4 9.02 35.76 30.93
C ASP A 4 7.51 35.64 30.73
N ARG A 5 6.78 36.75 30.66
CA ARG A 5 5.29 36.75 30.48
C ARG A 5 4.93 36.44 29.02
N GLU A 6 5.74 36.87 28.05
CA GLU A 6 5.51 36.57 26.64
C GLU A 6 5.81 35.08 26.35
N ALA A 7 6.89 34.56 26.92
CA ALA A 7 7.22 33.13 26.84
C ALA A 7 6.12 32.24 27.45
N GLU A 8 5.63 32.59 28.65
CA GLU A 8 4.53 31.87 29.30
C GLU A 8 3.23 31.91 28.47
N LYS A 9 2.92 33.06 27.85
CA LYS A 9 1.75 33.19 26.98
C LYS A 9 1.88 32.36 25.71
N ALA A 10 3.08 32.32 25.11
CA ALA A 10 3.37 31.50 23.92
C ALA A 10 3.23 30.01 24.24
N ASP A 11 3.75 29.58 25.41
CA ASP A 11 3.66 28.18 25.85
C ASP A 11 2.22 27.76 26.12
N LYS A 12 1.42 28.59 26.80
CA LYS A 12 -0.01 28.34 27.00
C LYS A 12 -0.77 28.26 25.67
N ARG A 13 -0.43 29.12 24.69
CA ARG A 13 -1.04 29.09 23.36
C ARG A 13 -0.69 27.78 22.66
N ARG A 14 0.57 27.36 22.69
CA ARG A 14 1.07 26.13 22.10
C ARG A 14 0.35 24.90 22.66
N SER A 15 0.29 24.76 23.98
CA SER A 15 -0.45 23.71 24.68
C SER A 15 -1.93 23.69 24.28
N ALA A 16 -2.58 24.85 24.29
CA ALA A 16 -4.01 24.96 23.97
C ALA A 16 -4.31 24.57 22.53
N LEU A 17 -3.45 24.96 21.55
CA LEU A 17 -3.60 24.58 20.15
C LEU A 17 -3.35 23.08 19.95
N THR A 18 -2.36 22.52 20.62
CA THR A 18 -2.06 21.08 20.57
C THR A 18 -3.23 20.24 21.13
N ALA A 19 -3.77 20.65 22.28
CA ALA A 19 -4.94 19.99 22.88
C ALA A 19 -6.17 20.06 21.96
N PHE A 20 -6.45 21.25 21.40
CA PHE A 20 -7.54 21.44 20.46
C PHE A 20 -7.40 20.54 19.23
N LEU A 21 -6.20 20.45 18.62
CA LEU A 21 -5.96 19.60 17.45
C LEU A 21 -6.21 18.12 17.75
N ARG A 22 -5.77 17.63 18.91
CA ARG A 22 -6.00 16.25 19.34
C ARG A 22 -7.47 15.96 19.60
N GLU A 23 -8.22 16.92 20.11
CA GLU A 23 -9.67 16.82 20.30
C GLU A 23 -10.40 16.74 18.96
N GLU A 24 -10.07 17.62 18.00
CA GLU A 24 -10.64 17.59 16.65
C GLU A 24 -10.29 16.30 15.92
N ALA A 25 -9.07 15.78 16.06
CA ALA A 25 -8.68 14.50 15.48
C ALA A 25 -9.55 13.35 15.99
N ARG A 26 -9.76 13.30 17.31
CA ARG A 26 -10.64 12.30 17.94
C ARG A 26 -12.10 12.47 17.48
N ALA A 27 -12.59 13.70 17.43
CA ALA A 27 -13.96 14.00 16.97
C ALA A 27 -14.19 13.59 15.50
N GLN A 28 -13.15 13.64 14.67
CA GLN A 28 -13.16 13.16 13.29
C GLN A 28 -12.86 11.65 13.17
N GLY A 29 -12.71 10.93 14.28
CA GLY A 29 -12.57 9.48 14.34
C GLY A 29 -11.17 8.96 13.96
N PHE A 30 -10.13 9.77 14.16
CA PHE A 30 -8.75 9.25 14.16
C PHE A 30 -8.43 8.58 15.49
N ASP A 31 -7.76 7.44 15.43
CA ASP A 31 -7.34 6.67 16.60
C ASP A 31 -6.11 7.31 17.28
N LEU A 32 -5.24 7.92 16.48
CA LEU A 32 -4.03 8.60 16.95
C LEU A 32 -3.87 9.97 16.29
N CYS A 33 -3.38 10.93 17.08
CA CYS A 33 -2.86 12.22 16.59
C CYS A 33 -1.63 12.58 17.42
N ARG A 34 -0.48 12.72 16.77
CA ARG A 34 0.80 13.02 17.37
C ARG A 34 1.50 14.14 16.60
N ILE A 35 2.37 14.84 17.27
CA ILE A 35 3.04 16.03 16.74
C ILE A 35 4.54 15.77 16.64
N THR A 36 5.15 16.21 15.55
CA THR A 36 6.60 16.23 15.38
C THR A 36 7.09 17.53 14.74
N ARG A 37 8.40 17.69 14.65
CA ARG A 37 9.05 18.81 13.99
C ARG A 37 9.45 18.44 12.55
N PRO A 38 9.52 19.41 11.62
CA PRO A 38 9.94 19.14 10.25
C PRO A 38 11.39 18.64 10.12
N ASP A 39 12.24 18.90 11.08
CA ASP A 39 13.65 18.46 11.16
C ASP A 39 13.86 17.16 11.95
N ALA A 40 12.81 16.51 12.39
CA ALA A 40 12.88 15.30 13.22
C ALA A 40 13.30 14.03 12.46
N ILE A 41 13.41 14.08 11.12
CA ILE A 41 13.76 12.91 10.27
C ILE A 41 15.03 13.16 9.42
N PRO A 42 16.18 13.56 10.00
CA PRO A 42 17.36 13.96 9.24
C PRO A 42 17.94 12.82 8.38
N GLU A 43 17.73 11.57 8.78
CA GLU A 43 18.24 10.41 8.04
C GLU A 43 17.36 10.01 6.84
N ALA A 44 16.16 10.56 6.72
CA ALA A 44 15.20 10.15 5.68
C ALA A 44 15.76 10.40 4.27
N ALA A 45 16.40 11.55 4.04
CA ALA A 45 17.02 11.88 2.76
C ALA A 45 18.14 10.89 2.38
N VAL A 46 19.00 10.51 3.33
CA VAL A 46 20.10 9.55 3.11
C VAL A 46 19.57 8.17 2.80
N ARG A 47 18.59 7.70 3.57
CA ARG A 47 17.96 6.38 3.36
C ARG A 47 17.21 6.31 2.05
N LEU A 48 16.50 7.37 1.67
CA LEU A 48 15.84 7.47 0.35
C LEU A 48 16.88 7.43 -0.77
N GLY A 49 18.01 8.17 -0.64
CA GLY A 49 19.10 8.11 -1.60
C GLY A 49 19.62 6.69 -1.80
N GLN A 50 19.94 5.98 -0.73
CA GLN A 50 20.40 4.59 -0.80
C GLN A 50 19.39 3.64 -1.46
N PHE A 51 18.10 3.86 -1.23
CA PHE A 51 17.01 3.09 -1.86
C PHE A 51 16.94 3.32 -3.38
N LEU A 52 17.06 4.59 -3.79
CA LEU A 52 17.06 4.99 -5.20
C LEU A 52 18.34 4.53 -5.92
N ASP A 53 19.50 4.74 -5.34
CA ASP A 53 20.80 4.36 -5.91
C ASP A 53 20.92 2.85 -6.17
N LYS A 54 20.25 2.02 -5.36
CA LYS A 54 20.14 0.57 -5.56
C LYS A 54 19.06 0.15 -6.58
N GLY A 55 18.32 1.10 -7.13
CA GLY A 55 17.18 0.81 -8.01
C GLY A 55 16.04 0.06 -7.33
N HIS A 56 15.98 0.05 -6.01
CA HIS A 56 14.97 -0.69 -5.24
C HIS A 56 13.55 -0.13 -5.41
N HIS A 57 13.40 1.07 -5.96
CA HIS A 57 12.11 1.70 -6.27
C HIS A 57 11.44 1.12 -7.54
N GLY A 58 12.14 0.29 -8.32
CA GLY A 58 11.60 -0.26 -9.57
C GLY A 58 11.23 0.85 -10.57
N THR A 59 10.02 0.79 -11.10
CA THR A 59 9.50 1.75 -12.10
C THR A 59 8.86 3.01 -11.48
N MET A 60 8.95 3.19 -10.15
CA MET A 60 8.40 4.36 -9.45
C MET A 60 9.30 5.60 -9.57
N GLY A 61 9.60 6.05 -10.80
CA GLY A 61 10.48 7.21 -11.09
C GLY A 61 10.04 8.51 -10.40
N TRP A 62 8.76 8.66 -10.08
CA TRP A 62 8.24 9.78 -9.29
C TRP A 62 8.89 9.93 -7.91
N MET A 63 9.49 8.88 -7.36
CA MET A 63 10.24 8.96 -6.10
C MET A 63 11.57 9.71 -6.28
N GLU A 64 12.25 9.47 -7.40
CA GLU A 64 13.48 10.18 -7.77
C GLU A 64 13.19 11.65 -8.11
N GLU A 65 12.17 11.92 -8.93
CA GLU A 65 11.74 13.27 -9.30
C GLU A 65 11.37 14.15 -8.10
N THR A 66 10.94 13.54 -7.01
CA THR A 66 10.51 14.24 -5.79
C THR A 66 11.46 14.05 -4.61
N ARG A 67 12.69 13.57 -4.85
CA ARG A 67 13.68 13.18 -3.82
C ARG A 67 13.89 14.26 -2.77
N ASP A 68 14.16 15.50 -3.18
CA ASP A 68 14.47 16.60 -2.26
C ASP A 68 13.27 16.95 -1.36
N ARG A 69 12.07 17.03 -1.95
CA ARG A 69 10.83 17.30 -1.21
C ARG A 69 10.47 16.18 -0.23
N ARG A 70 10.84 14.94 -0.54
CA ARG A 70 10.66 13.79 0.36
C ARG A 70 11.68 13.79 1.47
N GLY A 71 12.90 14.23 1.16
CA GLY A 71 14.02 14.22 2.10
C GLY A 71 13.91 15.24 3.24
N ASP A 72 13.27 16.39 2.98
CA ASP A 72 13.03 17.43 4.00
C ASP A 72 11.67 18.08 3.82
N PRO A 73 10.77 17.98 4.82
CA PRO A 73 9.47 18.63 4.81
C PRO A 73 9.49 20.12 4.52
N ARG A 74 10.59 20.84 4.86
CA ARG A 74 10.75 22.27 4.62
C ARG A 74 11.02 22.62 3.16
N VAL A 75 11.54 21.67 2.38
CA VAL A 75 11.64 21.83 0.91
C VAL A 75 10.26 21.78 0.27
N LEU A 76 9.33 21.00 0.83
CA LEU A 76 7.93 20.98 0.38
C LEU A 76 7.18 22.25 0.80
N TRP A 77 7.43 22.75 2.02
CA TRP A 77 6.86 23.99 2.54
C TRP A 77 7.74 24.60 3.64
N SER A 78 8.47 25.67 3.27
CA SER A 78 9.52 26.30 4.10
C SER A 78 9.00 26.86 5.43
N GLU A 79 7.74 27.30 5.48
CA GLU A 79 7.13 27.92 6.65
C GLU A 79 6.64 26.90 7.70
N THR A 80 6.76 25.61 7.42
CA THR A 80 6.31 24.54 8.33
C THR A 80 7.10 24.60 9.65
N ARG A 81 6.37 24.75 10.76
CA ARG A 81 6.90 24.72 12.13
C ARG A 81 6.57 23.44 12.87
N SER A 82 5.40 22.88 12.60
CA SER A 82 4.97 21.61 13.20
C SER A 82 4.26 20.73 12.18
N ILE A 83 4.36 19.42 12.40
CA ILE A 83 3.69 18.40 11.60
C ILE A 83 2.87 17.54 12.54
N ALA A 84 1.56 17.54 12.36
CA ALA A 84 0.68 16.57 13.01
C ALA A 84 0.55 15.34 12.11
N VAL A 85 0.76 14.17 12.70
CA VAL A 85 0.57 12.88 12.03
C VAL A 85 -0.61 12.17 12.67
N PHE A 86 -1.50 11.65 11.83
CA PHE A 86 -2.73 11.00 12.21
C PHE A 86 -2.68 9.53 11.85
N GLY A 87 -3.17 8.68 12.75
CA GLY A 87 -3.31 7.25 12.53
C GLY A 87 -4.79 6.86 12.53
N LEU A 88 -5.20 6.09 11.54
CA LEU A 88 -6.53 5.50 11.46
C LEU A 88 -6.40 3.98 11.34
N ASN A 89 -6.97 3.25 12.30
CA ASN A 89 -6.92 1.79 12.34
C ASN A 89 -7.74 1.17 11.19
N TYR A 90 -7.14 0.22 10.48
CA TYR A 90 -7.82 -0.61 9.46
C TYR A 90 -7.64 -2.11 9.70
N GLY A 91 -7.27 -2.50 10.93
CA GLY A 91 -7.01 -3.88 11.30
C GLY A 91 -8.18 -4.80 10.97
N PRO A 92 -7.90 -5.99 10.41
CA PRO A 92 -8.92 -7.00 10.12
C PRO A 92 -9.35 -7.71 11.41
N ASP A 93 -10.53 -8.30 11.36
CA ASP A 93 -11.11 -9.15 12.42
C ASP A 93 -10.47 -10.54 12.45
N GLU A 94 -9.92 -10.99 11.31
CA GLU A 94 -9.32 -12.31 11.11
C GLU A 94 -7.93 -12.21 10.47
N ASP A 95 -7.13 -13.24 10.58
CA ASP A 95 -5.85 -13.31 9.86
C ASP A 95 -6.09 -13.32 8.35
N PRO A 96 -5.70 -12.29 7.60
CA PRO A 96 -5.97 -12.19 6.18
C PRO A 96 -5.25 -13.25 5.35
N ARG A 97 -4.32 -14.02 5.92
CA ARG A 97 -3.59 -15.09 5.22
C ARG A 97 -4.41 -16.37 5.03
N GLY A 98 -5.51 -16.54 5.77
CA GLY A 98 -6.37 -17.74 5.65
C GLY A 98 -6.90 -17.99 4.23
N ILE A 99 -7.09 -16.93 3.43
CA ILE A 99 -7.52 -17.04 2.03
C ILE A 99 -6.44 -17.64 1.11
N LEU A 100 -5.17 -17.60 1.50
CA LEU A 100 -4.08 -18.10 0.66
C LEU A 100 -4.14 -19.61 0.43
N GLU A 101 -4.83 -20.35 1.28
CA GLU A 101 -5.07 -21.78 1.16
C GLU A 101 -6.23 -22.10 0.21
N LYS A 102 -7.08 -21.13 -0.14
CA LYS A 102 -8.27 -21.29 -0.98
C LYS A 102 -7.91 -21.04 -2.44
N LYS A 103 -7.65 -22.11 -3.18
CA LYS A 103 -7.11 -22.04 -4.55
C LYS A 103 -8.05 -21.41 -5.57
N ASP A 104 -9.37 -21.49 -5.37
CA ASP A 104 -10.40 -20.91 -6.23
C ASP A 104 -10.73 -19.44 -5.89
N LYS A 105 -10.11 -18.90 -4.81
CA LYS A 105 -10.33 -17.53 -4.34
C LYS A 105 -9.12 -16.65 -4.59
N ALA A 106 -9.39 -15.36 -4.77
CA ALA A 106 -8.37 -14.35 -4.96
C ALA A 106 -8.19 -13.51 -3.69
N ALA A 107 -6.94 -13.26 -3.30
CA ALA A 107 -6.59 -12.44 -2.15
C ALA A 107 -6.44 -10.97 -2.56
N ILE A 108 -7.22 -10.09 -1.93
CA ILE A 108 -7.09 -8.63 -1.98
C ILE A 108 -6.59 -8.17 -0.62
N SER A 109 -5.58 -7.30 -0.58
CA SER A 109 -5.06 -6.73 0.66
C SER A 109 -6.18 -6.06 1.48
N VAL A 110 -6.13 -6.21 2.79
CA VAL A 110 -7.14 -5.70 3.74
C VAL A 110 -7.50 -4.25 3.47
N TYR A 111 -6.50 -3.40 3.23
CA TYR A 111 -6.70 -1.97 3.03
C TYR A 111 -7.55 -1.61 1.79
N ALA A 112 -7.70 -2.54 0.83
CA ALA A 112 -8.37 -2.30 -0.44
C ALA A 112 -9.74 -2.98 -0.56
N ARG A 113 -10.22 -3.62 0.52
CA ARG A 113 -11.48 -4.38 0.50
C ARG A 113 -12.74 -3.52 0.63
N ASN A 114 -12.63 -2.19 0.65
CA ASN A 114 -13.77 -1.26 0.70
C ASN A 114 -13.42 0.08 0.04
N ARG A 115 -13.84 1.18 0.68
CA ARG A 115 -13.62 2.55 0.20
C ARG A 115 -12.14 2.89 0.13
N ASP A 116 -11.82 3.71 -0.85
CA ASP A 116 -10.49 4.28 -0.97
C ASP A 116 -10.16 5.14 0.27
N TYR A 117 -9.17 4.70 1.03
CA TYR A 117 -8.78 5.37 2.27
C TYR A 117 -8.29 6.79 2.04
N HIS A 118 -7.75 7.10 0.86
CA HIS A 118 -7.33 8.45 0.52
C HIS A 118 -8.50 9.44 0.63
N ASP A 119 -9.67 9.07 0.12
CA ASP A 119 -10.85 9.94 0.17
C ASP A 119 -11.38 10.06 1.60
N VAL A 120 -11.42 8.97 2.35
CA VAL A 120 -11.88 8.93 3.74
C VAL A 120 -11.01 9.82 4.64
N ILE A 121 -9.69 9.61 4.59
CA ILE A 121 -8.74 10.34 5.44
C ILE A 121 -8.64 11.80 5.00
N LYS A 122 -8.52 12.08 3.70
CA LYS A 122 -8.41 13.44 3.19
C LYS A 122 -9.63 14.30 3.52
N GLY A 123 -10.82 13.71 3.46
CA GLY A 123 -12.05 14.39 3.87
C GLY A 123 -11.99 14.84 5.34
N ARG A 124 -11.64 13.91 6.24
CA ARG A 124 -11.51 14.19 7.68
C ARG A 124 -10.40 15.20 7.98
N LEU A 125 -9.24 15.08 7.34
CA LEU A 125 -8.13 16.02 7.52
C LEU A 125 -8.50 17.44 7.08
N LYS A 126 -9.28 17.61 6.02
CA LYS A 126 -9.75 18.92 5.56
C LYS A 126 -10.67 19.57 6.61
N GLU A 127 -11.57 18.82 7.24
CA GLU A 127 -12.43 19.33 8.30
C GLU A 127 -11.59 19.78 9.52
N ILE A 128 -10.65 18.96 9.97
CA ILE A 128 -9.71 19.32 11.03
C ILE A 128 -8.94 20.58 10.67
N ALA A 129 -8.35 20.62 9.46
CA ALA A 129 -7.56 21.75 8.99
C ALA A 129 -8.36 23.06 8.98
N THR A 130 -9.60 23.03 8.49
CA THR A 130 -10.48 24.19 8.45
C THR A 130 -10.74 24.75 9.85
N ARG A 131 -11.07 23.87 10.81
CA ARG A 131 -11.34 24.27 12.19
C ARG A 131 -10.07 24.74 12.90
N PHE A 132 -8.95 24.04 12.67
CA PHE A 132 -7.68 24.39 13.27
C PHE A 132 -7.17 25.75 12.74
N ALA A 133 -7.21 26.00 11.43
CA ALA A 133 -6.82 27.28 10.85
C ALA A 133 -7.71 28.44 11.38
N ALA A 134 -9.02 28.22 11.50
CA ALA A 134 -9.93 29.22 12.06
C ALA A 134 -9.61 29.55 13.52
N ARG A 135 -9.17 28.55 14.32
CA ARG A 135 -8.82 28.72 15.74
C ARG A 135 -7.44 29.32 15.94
N SER A 136 -6.45 28.85 15.20
CA SER A 136 -5.03 29.21 15.37
C SER A 136 -4.67 30.51 14.67
N LYS A 137 -5.37 30.85 13.56
CA LYS A 137 -5.00 31.90 12.59
C LYS A 137 -3.68 31.61 11.89
N GLU A 138 -3.32 30.35 11.79
CA GLU A 138 -2.09 29.86 11.14
C GLU A 138 -2.45 29.06 9.89
N ASP A 139 -1.50 28.97 8.96
CA ASP A 139 -1.67 28.23 7.74
C ASP A 139 -1.54 26.71 7.96
N VAL A 140 -2.25 25.95 7.12
CA VAL A 140 -2.26 24.49 7.17
C VAL A 140 -2.27 23.87 5.77
N LYS A 141 -1.60 22.72 5.63
CA LYS A 141 -1.67 21.85 4.44
C LYS A 141 -1.86 20.41 4.88
N VAL A 142 -2.72 19.67 4.19
CA VAL A 142 -3.01 18.26 4.51
C VAL A 142 -2.54 17.34 3.40
N PHE A 143 -1.99 16.19 3.79
CA PHE A 143 -1.43 15.19 2.89
C PHE A 143 -1.89 13.79 3.30
N VAL A 144 -2.09 12.95 2.29
CA VAL A 144 -2.38 11.51 2.45
C VAL A 144 -1.71 10.80 1.29
N ASP A 145 -0.64 10.04 1.55
CA ASP A 145 0.08 9.13 0.64
C ASP A 145 0.51 9.73 -0.72
N THR A 146 -0.37 10.44 -1.41
CA THR A 146 -0.14 10.94 -2.79
C THR A 146 0.82 12.13 -2.88
N ALA A 147 1.25 12.71 -1.76
CA ALA A 147 2.20 13.82 -1.71
C ALA A 147 3.65 13.33 -1.48
N PRO A 148 4.66 14.16 -1.82
CA PRO A 148 6.05 13.81 -1.55
C PRO A 148 6.40 14.00 -0.06
N VAL A 149 5.74 13.26 0.81
CA VAL A 149 5.91 13.26 2.27
C VAL A 149 6.33 11.87 2.73
N MET A 150 7.32 11.80 3.60
CA MET A 150 7.78 10.56 4.23
C MET A 150 6.97 10.28 5.50
N GLU A 151 5.72 9.90 5.35
CA GLU A 151 4.75 9.76 6.46
C GLU A 151 5.20 8.76 7.53
N LYS A 152 5.78 7.62 7.14
CA LYS A 152 6.23 6.59 8.10
C LYS A 152 7.37 7.06 9.00
N PRO A 153 8.46 7.68 8.50
CA PRO A 153 9.48 8.29 9.34
C PRO A 153 8.92 9.39 10.26
N LEU A 154 8.04 10.26 9.73
CA LEU A 154 7.39 11.31 10.53
C LEU A 154 6.50 10.71 11.63
N ALA A 155 5.78 9.63 11.34
CA ALA A 155 4.97 8.92 12.33
C ALA A 155 5.82 8.31 13.46
N GLY A 156 6.99 7.77 13.12
CA GLY A 156 7.96 7.29 14.11
C GLY A 156 8.50 8.42 14.98
N ALA A 157 8.91 9.53 14.37
CA ALA A 157 9.42 10.71 15.07
C ALA A 157 8.33 11.40 15.93
N ALA A 158 7.06 11.23 15.56
CA ALA A 158 5.92 11.73 16.34
C ALA A 158 5.46 10.76 17.45
N GLY A 159 6.00 9.54 17.54
CA GLY A 159 5.60 8.58 18.56
C GLY A 159 4.29 7.84 18.28
N LEU A 160 3.83 7.75 17.01
CA LEU A 160 2.69 6.89 16.65
C LEU A 160 3.05 5.40 16.72
N GLY A 161 4.31 5.09 16.56
CA GLY A 161 4.88 3.77 16.50
C GLY A 161 6.30 3.86 15.95
N TRP A 162 6.86 2.76 15.49
CA TRP A 162 8.19 2.71 14.86
C TRP A 162 8.11 2.09 13.46
N GLN A 163 9.05 2.43 12.62
CA GLN A 163 9.19 1.76 11.34
C GLN A 163 9.80 0.38 11.56
N GLY A 164 9.00 -0.68 11.38
CA GLY A 164 9.43 -2.05 11.61
C GLY A 164 10.38 -2.59 10.54
N LYS A 165 10.94 -3.80 10.75
CA LYS A 165 11.85 -4.47 9.79
C LYS A 165 11.24 -4.68 8.41
N HIS A 166 9.89 -4.74 8.31
CA HIS A 166 9.14 -4.78 7.05
C HIS A 166 8.90 -3.40 6.41
N THR A 167 9.56 -2.35 6.90
CA THR A 167 9.48 -0.96 6.40
C THR A 167 8.14 -0.24 6.56
N ASN A 168 7.13 -0.88 7.13
CA ASN A 168 5.86 -0.25 7.49
C ASN A 168 5.86 0.17 8.97
N LEU A 169 4.91 1.05 9.33
CA LEU A 169 4.74 1.47 10.73
C LEU A 169 4.19 0.31 11.56
N VAL A 170 4.70 0.17 12.78
CA VAL A 170 4.18 -0.74 13.81
C VAL A 170 3.79 0.09 15.02
N SER A 171 2.57 -0.05 15.48
CA SER A 171 2.04 0.61 16.68
C SER A 171 1.90 -0.39 17.83
N ARG A 172 2.10 0.06 19.07
CA ARG A 172 1.87 -0.76 20.26
C ARG A 172 0.40 -1.16 20.40
N ALA A 173 -0.53 -0.28 20.01
CA ALA A 173 -1.96 -0.47 20.20
C ALA A 173 -2.66 -1.09 18.99
N PHE A 174 -2.12 -0.88 17.78
CA PHE A 174 -2.77 -1.24 16.51
C PHE A 174 -1.94 -2.16 15.63
N GLY A 175 -0.80 -2.68 16.12
CA GLY A 175 0.07 -3.54 15.33
C GLY A 175 0.54 -2.85 14.04
N SER A 176 0.44 -3.54 12.92
CA SER A 176 0.87 -3.05 11.61
C SER A 176 -0.27 -2.43 10.78
N TRP A 177 -1.44 -2.14 11.38
CA TRP A 177 -2.69 -1.84 10.68
C TRP A 177 -3.12 -0.37 10.83
N LEU A 178 -2.22 0.58 10.55
CA LEU A 178 -2.52 2.01 10.58
C LEU A 178 -2.36 2.63 9.20
N PHE A 179 -3.43 3.27 8.72
CA PHE A 179 -3.32 4.31 7.71
C PHE A 179 -2.76 5.57 8.33
N LEU A 180 -2.02 6.32 7.53
CA LEU A 180 -1.42 7.58 7.93
C LEU A 180 -2.01 8.75 7.14
N GLY A 181 -2.00 9.90 7.78
CA GLY A 181 -2.22 11.17 7.13
C GLY A 181 -1.46 12.25 7.90
N SER A 182 -1.18 13.37 7.28
CA SER A 182 -0.41 14.43 7.90
C SER A 182 -1.00 15.81 7.65
N MET A 183 -0.82 16.71 8.62
CA MET A 183 -1.12 18.13 8.51
C MET A 183 0.12 18.94 8.89
N PHE A 184 0.63 19.70 7.95
CA PHE A 184 1.69 20.66 8.15
C PHE A 184 1.08 22.00 8.55
N THR A 185 1.75 22.74 9.44
CA THR A 185 1.25 24.03 9.90
C THR A 185 2.39 24.99 10.26
N THR A 186 2.09 26.29 10.10
CA THR A 186 2.95 27.38 10.60
C THR A 186 2.80 27.60 12.12
N ALA A 187 1.77 26.98 12.73
CA ALA A 187 1.62 26.99 14.18
C ALA A 187 2.77 26.25 14.87
N ASP A 188 3.22 26.79 15.99
CA ASP A 188 4.11 26.08 16.91
C ASP A 188 3.27 25.21 17.85
N LEU A 189 3.44 23.89 17.75
CA LEU A 189 2.74 22.89 18.57
C LEU A 189 3.73 22.13 19.45
N GLU A 190 3.24 21.53 20.53
CA GLU A 190 4.05 20.68 21.40
C GLU A 190 4.39 19.37 20.69
N PRO A 191 5.68 19.08 20.41
CA PRO A 191 6.05 17.80 19.84
C PRO A 191 5.88 16.67 20.86
N ASP A 192 5.48 15.51 20.38
CA ASP A 192 5.51 14.28 21.15
C ASP A 192 6.91 13.65 21.10
N GLU A 193 7.20 12.78 22.05
CA GLU A 193 8.44 12.00 22.06
C GLU A 193 8.39 10.92 21.00
N PRO A 194 9.51 10.64 20.30
CA PRO A 194 9.58 9.57 19.31
C PRO A 194 9.42 8.20 19.95
N GLU A 195 8.85 7.25 19.19
CA GLU A 195 8.78 5.86 19.62
C GLU A 195 10.09 5.13 19.25
N VAL A 196 10.53 4.25 20.15
CA VAL A 196 11.71 3.41 19.91
C VAL A 196 11.35 2.12 19.20
N ASP A 197 12.31 1.52 18.50
CA ASP A 197 12.13 0.24 17.82
C ASP A 197 12.00 -0.93 18.80
N HIS A 198 10.96 -1.73 18.63
CA HIS A 198 10.69 -2.94 19.43
C HIS A 198 10.75 -4.23 18.60
N CYS A 199 11.33 -4.21 17.41
CA CYS A 199 11.48 -5.43 16.59
C CYS A 199 12.48 -6.43 17.19
N GLY A 200 13.49 -5.96 17.94
CA GLY A 200 14.49 -6.82 18.60
C GLY A 200 15.10 -7.87 17.65
N SER A 201 15.15 -9.12 18.08
CA SER A 201 15.66 -10.25 17.29
C SER A 201 14.60 -10.87 16.35
N CYS A 202 13.32 -10.43 16.43
CA CYS A 202 12.25 -10.98 15.61
C CYS A 202 12.50 -10.77 14.11
N ARG A 203 12.18 -11.79 13.30
CA ARG A 203 12.26 -11.73 11.84
C ARG A 203 11.05 -12.32 11.11
N ALA A 204 9.93 -12.51 11.83
CA ALA A 204 8.72 -13.14 11.30
C ALA A 204 8.23 -12.53 9.97
N CYS A 205 8.26 -11.20 9.84
CA CYS A 205 7.86 -10.52 8.61
C CYS A 205 8.82 -10.75 7.43
N LEU A 206 10.12 -10.93 7.71
CA LEU A 206 11.12 -11.21 6.69
C LEU A 206 10.96 -12.65 6.17
N ASP A 207 10.74 -13.58 7.08
CA ASP A 207 10.57 -15.00 6.79
C ASP A 207 9.21 -15.32 6.13
N ALA A 208 8.19 -14.49 6.39
CA ALA A 208 6.86 -14.62 5.76
C ALA A 208 6.80 -14.11 4.31
N CYS A 209 7.79 -13.35 3.84
CA CYS A 209 7.75 -12.78 2.49
C CYS A 209 8.04 -13.85 1.42
N PRO A 210 7.06 -14.24 0.59
CA PRO A 210 7.24 -15.36 -0.34
C PRO A 210 8.25 -15.06 -1.45
N THR A 211 8.46 -13.79 -1.78
CA THR A 211 9.38 -13.34 -2.84
C THR A 211 10.73 -12.85 -2.30
N SER A 212 10.96 -12.95 -0.98
CA SER A 212 12.19 -12.47 -0.33
C SER A 212 12.51 -11.00 -0.70
N ALA A 213 11.49 -10.13 -0.62
CA ALA A 213 11.61 -8.72 -1.00
C ALA A 213 12.41 -7.88 0.01
N PHE A 214 12.88 -8.46 1.12
CA PHE A 214 13.68 -7.76 2.13
C PHE A 214 15.14 -8.21 2.07
N PRO A 215 16.04 -7.46 1.38
CA PRO A 215 17.46 -7.81 1.30
C PRO A 215 18.17 -7.74 2.68
N ALA A 216 17.63 -6.91 3.58
CA ALA A 216 18.04 -6.81 4.98
C ALA A 216 16.88 -6.25 5.82
N PRO A 217 16.90 -6.38 7.15
CA PRO A 217 15.97 -5.66 8.03
C PRO A 217 15.93 -4.17 7.69
N TYR A 218 14.72 -3.59 7.65
CA TYR A 218 14.46 -2.17 7.33
C TYR A 218 14.79 -1.76 5.89
N GLN A 219 15.05 -2.72 5.00
CA GLN A 219 15.27 -2.47 3.57
C GLN A 219 14.28 -3.29 2.75
N LEU A 220 13.70 -2.67 1.72
CA LEU A 220 12.77 -3.30 0.79
C LEU A 220 13.30 -3.14 -0.62
N ASP A 221 13.28 -4.21 -1.40
CA ASP A 221 13.38 -4.15 -2.87
C ASP A 221 11.96 -4.24 -3.44
N ALA A 222 11.43 -3.11 -3.91
CA ALA A 222 10.08 -3.06 -4.46
C ALA A 222 9.90 -3.98 -5.67
N ARG A 223 10.96 -4.20 -6.46
CA ARG A 223 10.93 -5.07 -7.67
C ARG A 223 10.52 -6.52 -7.35
N ARG A 224 10.70 -6.94 -6.10
CA ARG A 224 10.29 -8.26 -5.59
C ARG A 224 9.03 -8.21 -4.73
N CYS A 225 8.58 -7.01 -4.31
CA CYS A 225 7.42 -6.86 -3.43
C CYS A 225 6.12 -7.10 -4.20
N ILE A 226 5.30 -8.07 -3.75
CA ILE A 226 4.01 -8.41 -4.39
C ILE A 226 3.07 -7.20 -4.43
N SER A 227 3.08 -6.35 -3.40
CA SER A 227 2.28 -5.13 -3.40
C SER A 227 2.67 -4.20 -4.56
N TYR A 228 3.97 -3.97 -4.78
CA TYR A 228 4.46 -3.21 -5.93
C TYR A 228 4.10 -3.90 -7.26
N LEU A 229 4.36 -5.20 -7.38
CA LEU A 229 4.13 -5.96 -8.62
C LEU A 229 2.67 -5.94 -9.06
N THR A 230 1.73 -5.98 -8.09
CA THR A 230 0.30 -6.03 -8.38
C THR A 230 -0.34 -4.64 -8.54
N ILE A 231 0.31 -3.56 -8.08
CA ILE A 231 -0.27 -2.21 -8.06
C ILE A 231 0.50 -1.24 -8.97
N GLU A 232 1.82 -1.16 -8.85
CA GLU A 232 2.62 -0.13 -9.53
C GLU A 232 3.21 -0.62 -10.86
N HIS A 233 3.68 -1.85 -10.89
CA HIS A 233 4.32 -2.45 -12.06
C HIS A 233 3.31 -2.66 -13.20
N LYS A 234 3.63 -2.16 -14.40
CA LYS A 234 2.70 -2.13 -15.54
C LYS A 234 2.95 -3.25 -16.54
N GLU A 235 4.19 -3.66 -16.70
CA GLU A 235 4.68 -4.64 -17.67
C GLU A 235 4.37 -6.09 -17.20
N PRO A 236 4.68 -7.12 -18.01
CA PRO A 236 4.64 -8.51 -17.57
C PRO A 236 5.53 -8.74 -16.33
N ILE A 237 5.00 -9.48 -15.35
CA ILE A 237 5.75 -9.82 -14.14
C ILE A 237 6.75 -10.92 -14.47
N ASP A 238 7.97 -10.83 -13.91
CA ASP A 238 9.02 -11.82 -14.06
C ASP A 238 8.47 -13.24 -13.79
N PRO A 239 8.69 -14.19 -14.72
CA PRO A 239 8.23 -15.58 -14.60
C PRO A 239 8.64 -16.27 -13.29
N GLU A 240 9.83 -15.95 -12.73
CA GLU A 240 10.29 -16.48 -11.44
C GLU A 240 9.36 -16.09 -10.30
N LEU A 241 8.81 -14.88 -10.32
CA LEU A 241 7.99 -14.34 -9.22
C LEU A 241 6.53 -14.80 -9.28
N ARG A 242 6.00 -15.13 -10.46
CA ARG A 242 4.57 -15.47 -10.64
C ARG A 242 4.09 -16.63 -9.75
N PRO A 243 4.81 -17.76 -9.63
CA PRO A 243 4.40 -18.82 -8.70
C PRO A 243 4.38 -18.38 -7.24
N MET A 244 5.31 -17.50 -6.85
CA MET A 244 5.44 -16.99 -5.50
C MET A 244 4.33 -16.02 -5.11
N ILE A 245 3.70 -15.35 -6.08
CA ILE A 245 2.54 -14.47 -5.86
C ILE A 245 1.34 -15.25 -5.35
N GLY A 246 1.20 -16.53 -5.75
CA GLY A 246 0.06 -17.35 -5.34
C GLY A 246 -1.26 -16.77 -5.88
N ASN A 247 -2.24 -16.61 -5.00
CA ASN A 247 -3.56 -16.06 -5.34
C ASN A 247 -3.72 -14.57 -4.98
N ARG A 248 -2.63 -13.84 -4.69
CA ARG A 248 -2.64 -12.40 -4.37
C ARG A 248 -2.79 -11.58 -5.64
N ILE A 249 -3.92 -10.89 -5.77
CA ILE A 249 -4.26 -10.14 -7.00
C ILE A 249 -4.14 -8.62 -6.84
N TYR A 250 -4.12 -8.11 -5.60
CA TYR A 250 -3.98 -6.69 -5.32
C TYR A 250 -3.41 -6.46 -3.93
N GLY A 251 -2.18 -5.96 -3.86
CA GLY A 251 -1.46 -5.80 -2.60
C GLY A 251 -1.02 -7.13 -1.97
N CYS A 252 -0.46 -7.04 -0.77
CA CYS A 252 0.03 -8.20 -0.02
C CYS A 252 0.13 -7.83 1.45
N ASP A 253 -0.42 -8.69 2.31
CA ASP A 253 -0.46 -8.46 3.75
C ASP A 253 0.51 -9.36 4.53
N ASP A 254 1.27 -10.26 3.87
CA ASP A 254 2.04 -11.31 4.55
C ASP A 254 2.97 -10.78 5.63
N CYS A 255 3.76 -9.75 5.32
CA CYS A 255 4.69 -9.17 6.26
C CYS A 255 3.99 -8.39 7.39
N LEU A 256 2.85 -7.77 7.10
CA LEU A 256 2.04 -7.08 8.11
C LEU A 256 1.37 -8.09 9.04
N ALA A 257 0.70 -9.09 8.47
CA ALA A 257 -0.03 -10.12 9.21
C ALA A 257 0.88 -11.00 10.08
N ALA A 258 2.12 -11.25 9.61
CA ALA A 258 3.10 -12.02 10.38
C ALA A 258 3.67 -11.28 11.61
N CYS A 259 3.41 -9.97 11.75
CA CYS A 259 3.97 -9.17 12.84
C CYS A 259 3.37 -9.60 14.20
N PRO A 260 4.17 -10.03 15.18
CA PRO A 260 3.66 -10.47 16.48
C PRO A 260 3.00 -9.34 17.29
N TRP A 261 3.24 -8.07 16.94
CA TRP A 261 2.58 -6.93 17.57
C TRP A 261 1.09 -6.84 17.23
N ASN A 262 0.62 -7.55 16.19
CA ASN A 262 -0.80 -7.63 15.84
C ASN A 262 -1.66 -8.29 16.94
N LYS A 263 -1.06 -9.05 17.86
CA LYS A 263 -1.79 -9.60 19.03
C LYS A 263 -2.41 -8.53 19.92
N PHE A 264 -1.94 -7.29 19.82
CA PHE A 264 -2.49 -6.14 20.56
C PHE A 264 -3.43 -5.29 19.70
N ALA A 265 -3.49 -5.57 18.38
CA ALA A 265 -4.34 -4.82 17.46
C ALA A 265 -5.81 -5.15 17.72
N SER A 266 -6.65 -4.12 17.62
CA SER A 266 -8.10 -4.26 17.58
C SER A 266 -8.58 -4.21 16.13
N ALA A 267 -9.74 -4.83 15.87
CA ALA A 267 -10.40 -4.66 14.57
C ALA A 267 -10.79 -3.20 14.32
N ALA A 268 -10.80 -2.81 13.04
CA ALA A 268 -11.18 -1.45 12.66
C ALA A 268 -12.63 -1.14 13.02
N SER A 269 -12.88 0.03 13.58
CA SER A 269 -14.23 0.52 13.90
C SER A 269 -14.86 1.34 12.77
N GLU A 270 -14.07 1.76 11.76
CA GLU A 270 -14.54 2.58 10.65
C GLU A 270 -15.29 1.75 9.62
N MET A 271 -16.61 1.90 9.58
CA MET A 271 -17.50 1.15 8.66
C MET A 271 -17.17 1.32 7.17
N LYS A 272 -16.60 2.48 6.77
CA LYS A 272 -16.20 2.72 5.38
C LYS A 272 -14.95 1.95 4.98
N LEU A 273 -14.20 1.43 5.96
CA LEU A 273 -13.00 0.63 5.77
C LEU A 273 -13.22 -0.85 6.09
N ALA A 274 -14.34 -1.20 6.74
CA ALA A 274 -14.73 -2.60 6.96
C ALA A 274 -14.86 -3.33 5.62
N ALA A 275 -14.33 -4.56 5.54
CA ALA A 275 -14.31 -5.32 4.31
C ALA A 275 -15.73 -5.57 3.77
N ARG A 276 -15.93 -5.31 2.47
CA ARG A 276 -17.14 -5.72 1.76
C ARG A 276 -17.14 -7.25 1.64
N GLU A 277 -18.27 -7.87 1.85
CA GLU A 277 -18.40 -9.33 1.81
C GLU A 277 -17.96 -9.95 0.47
N ASP A 278 -18.28 -9.29 -0.65
CA ASP A 278 -17.89 -9.70 -2.00
C ASP A 278 -16.39 -9.52 -2.31
N LEU A 279 -15.63 -8.83 -1.45
CA LEU A 279 -14.18 -8.63 -1.57
C LEU A 279 -13.37 -9.40 -0.52
N LYS A 280 -14.01 -10.08 0.43
CA LYS A 280 -13.31 -10.92 1.40
C LYS A 280 -12.70 -12.16 0.73
N GLU A 281 -13.51 -12.87 -0.08
CA GLU A 281 -13.13 -14.10 -0.75
C GLU A 281 -13.66 -14.15 -2.20
N PRO A 282 -13.29 -13.22 -3.07
CA PRO A 282 -13.81 -13.18 -4.43
C PRO A 282 -13.34 -14.39 -5.24
N SER A 283 -14.26 -14.97 -6.02
CA SER A 283 -13.94 -16.08 -6.91
C SER A 283 -13.05 -15.64 -8.06
N ILE A 284 -11.98 -16.39 -8.34
CA ILE A 284 -11.11 -16.14 -9.50
C ILE A 284 -11.91 -16.19 -10.80
N ALA A 285 -12.84 -17.15 -10.94
CA ALA A 285 -13.69 -17.27 -12.12
C ALA A 285 -14.49 -15.98 -12.37
N PHE A 286 -15.19 -15.49 -11.33
CA PHE A 286 -15.96 -14.23 -11.43
C PHE A 286 -15.07 -13.04 -11.83
N LEU A 287 -13.87 -12.93 -11.25
CA LEU A 287 -12.98 -11.80 -11.52
C LEU A 287 -12.38 -11.83 -12.93
N LEU A 288 -12.19 -13.01 -13.53
CA LEU A 288 -11.76 -13.16 -14.92
C LEU A 288 -12.84 -12.69 -15.92
N ASP A 289 -14.12 -12.74 -15.53
CA ASP A 289 -15.25 -12.35 -16.40
C ASP A 289 -15.47 -10.83 -16.49
N LEU A 290 -14.76 -10.04 -15.66
CA LEU A 290 -14.92 -8.59 -15.65
C LEU A 290 -14.37 -7.95 -16.93
N ASP A 291 -15.23 -7.33 -17.72
CA ASP A 291 -14.85 -6.36 -18.74
C ASP A 291 -14.56 -4.98 -18.09
N ASP A 292 -14.14 -3.97 -18.87
CA ASP A 292 -13.79 -2.65 -18.32
C ASP A 292 -15.00 -1.96 -17.63
N ALA A 293 -16.20 -2.09 -18.18
CA ALA A 293 -17.40 -1.44 -17.65
C ALA A 293 -17.82 -2.07 -16.31
N THR A 294 -17.86 -3.39 -16.25
CA THR A 294 -18.20 -4.15 -15.04
C THR A 294 -17.10 -4.02 -13.98
N PHE A 295 -15.82 -4.05 -14.35
CA PHE A 295 -14.71 -3.76 -13.46
C PHE A 295 -14.82 -2.39 -12.80
N ARG A 296 -15.06 -1.33 -13.58
CA ARG A 296 -15.22 0.04 -13.07
C ARG A 296 -16.42 0.19 -12.14
N THR A 297 -17.48 -0.54 -12.40
CA THR A 297 -18.69 -0.54 -11.57
C THR A 297 -18.44 -1.30 -10.27
N PHE A 298 -17.91 -2.52 -10.36
CA PHE A 298 -17.65 -3.37 -9.21
C PHE A 298 -16.69 -2.76 -8.20
N PHE A 299 -15.61 -2.14 -8.70
CA PHE A 299 -14.60 -1.46 -7.89
C PHE A 299 -14.83 0.06 -7.73
N SER A 300 -16.07 0.53 -7.92
CA SER A 300 -16.39 1.94 -7.73
C SER A 300 -16.08 2.39 -6.30
N GLY A 301 -15.26 3.45 -6.15
CA GLY A 301 -14.83 3.99 -4.85
C GLY A 301 -13.82 3.13 -4.10
N SER A 302 -13.29 2.05 -4.71
CA SER A 302 -12.20 1.24 -4.17
C SER A 302 -10.86 1.66 -4.77
N PRO A 303 -9.73 1.53 -4.03
CA PRO A 303 -8.39 1.79 -4.58
C PRO A 303 -8.03 0.83 -5.72
N VAL A 304 -8.62 -0.37 -5.77
CA VAL A 304 -8.40 -1.36 -6.86
C VAL A 304 -8.72 -0.76 -8.24
N LYS A 305 -9.71 0.12 -8.33
CA LYS A 305 -10.07 0.77 -9.61
C LYS A 305 -8.92 1.55 -10.25
N ARG A 306 -7.95 2.01 -9.46
CA ARG A 306 -6.83 2.85 -9.93
C ARG A 306 -5.88 2.14 -10.88
N ILE A 307 -5.73 0.82 -10.77
CA ILE A 307 -4.81 0.07 -11.64
C ILE A 307 -5.38 -0.21 -13.04
N GLY A 308 -6.69 -0.06 -13.24
CA GLY A 308 -7.37 -0.39 -14.49
C GLY A 308 -7.61 -1.89 -14.67
N ARG A 309 -8.55 -2.22 -15.58
CA ARG A 309 -8.97 -3.59 -15.85
C ARG A 309 -7.80 -4.49 -16.31
N ASP A 310 -6.95 -4.04 -17.18
CA ASP A 310 -5.93 -4.90 -17.81
C ASP A 310 -4.89 -5.39 -16.82
N ARG A 311 -4.36 -4.48 -15.98
CA ARG A 311 -3.43 -4.89 -14.91
C ARG A 311 -4.12 -5.76 -13.86
N PHE A 312 -5.38 -5.48 -13.56
CA PHE A 312 -6.16 -6.29 -12.65
C PHE A 312 -6.33 -7.71 -13.19
N VAL A 313 -6.77 -7.87 -14.45
CA VAL A 313 -6.95 -9.18 -15.08
C VAL A 313 -5.61 -9.92 -15.23
N ARG A 314 -4.50 -9.22 -15.53
CA ARG A 314 -3.14 -9.79 -15.49
C ARG A 314 -2.88 -10.46 -14.13
N ASN A 315 -3.18 -9.80 -13.03
CA ASN A 315 -2.97 -10.34 -11.69
C ASN A 315 -3.89 -11.53 -11.39
N VAL A 316 -5.15 -11.45 -11.82
CA VAL A 316 -6.12 -12.56 -11.66
C VAL A 316 -5.70 -13.79 -12.47
N LEU A 317 -5.13 -13.61 -13.66
CA LEU A 317 -4.59 -14.70 -14.49
C LEU A 317 -3.38 -15.39 -13.81
N ILE A 318 -2.54 -14.65 -13.09
CA ILE A 318 -1.47 -15.26 -12.28
C ILE A 318 -2.10 -16.15 -11.19
N ALA A 319 -3.11 -15.65 -10.49
CA ALA A 319 -3.82 -16.45 -9.49
C ALA A 319 -4.47 -17.70 -10.10
N ALA A 320 -5.08 -17.57 -11.29
CA ALA A 320 -5.67 -18.69 -12.03
C ALA A 320 -4.60 -19.74 -12.39
N GLY A 321 -3.47 -19.34 -12.94
CA GLY A 321 -2.36 -20.27 -13.27
C GLY A 321 -1.77 -20.98 -12.03
N ASN A 322 -1.78 -20.32 -10.87
CA ASN A 322 -1.32 -20.89 -9.59
C ASN A 322 -2.36 -21.77 -8.91
N SER A 323 -3.64 -21.64 -9.25
CA SER A 323 -4.74 -22.37 -8.61
C SER A 323 -4.71 -23.88 -8.88
N GLY A 324 -4.29 -24.28 -10.09
CA GLY A 324 -4.45 -25.65 -10.58
C GLY A 324 -5.89 -26.01 -10.97
N GLU A 325 -6.84 -25.05 -10.93
CA GLU A 325 -8.25 -25.26 -11.21
C GLU A 325 -8.52 -25.31 -12.72
N ARG A 326 -8.64 -26.52 -13.27
CA ARG A 326 -8.86 -26.72 -14.71
C ARG A 326 -10.17 -26.13 -15.24
N SER A 327 -11.15 -25.88 -14.38
CA SER A 327 -12.41 -25.19 -14.71
C SER A 327 -12.18 -23.76 -15.24
N LEU A 328 -11.04 -23.12 -14.93
CA LEU A 328 -10.67 -21.78 -15.39
C LEU A 328 -10.08 -21.77 -16.82
N MET A 329 -9.76 -22.95 -17.38
CA MET A 329 -9.06 -23.05 -18.68
C MET A 329 -9.81 -22.38 -19.82
N GLU A 330 -11.14 -22.57 -19.89
CA GLU A 330 -11.93 -22.03 -21.01
C GLU A 330 -11.87 -20.50 -21.01
N ARG A 331 -12.05 -19.88 -19.84
CA ARG A 331 -11.95 -18.43 -19.74
C ARG A 331 -10.53 -17.90 -20.01
N CYS A 332 -9.50 -18.61 -19.57
CA CYS A 332 -8.12 -18.27 -19.92
C CYS A 332 -7.87 -18.38 -21.44
N ARG A 333 -8.49 -19.36 -22.13
CA ARG A 333 -8.41 -19.48 -23.60
C ARG A 333 -9.02 -18.29 -24.33
N GLU A 334 -10.17 -17.81 -23.90
CA GLU A 334 -10.79 -16.60 -24.45
C GLU A 334 -9.89 -15.39 -24.29
N LEU A 335 -9.27 -15.22 -23.10
CA LEU A 335 -8.40 -14.09 -22.79
C LEU A 335 -7.07 -14.08 -23.55
N VAL A 336 -6.68 -15.17 -24.22
CA VAL A 336 -5.57 -15.14 -25.20
C VAL A 336 -5.92 -14.27 -26.42
N GLY A 337 -7.19 -13.99 -26.68
CA GLY A 337 -7.67 -13.06 -27.71
C GLY A 337 -7.96 -11.64 -27.19
N ASP A 338 -7.61 -11.31 -25.97
CA ASP A 338 -7.88 -9.99 -25.37
C ASP A 338 -7.17 -8.86 -26.14
N PRO A 339 -7.77 -7.66 -26.28
CA PRO A 339 -7.10 -6.53 -26.94
C PRO A 339 -5.81 -6.10 -26.22
N SER A 340 -5.69 -6.30 -24.90
CA SER A 340 -4.51 -5.93 -24.12
C SER A 340 -3.38 -6.98 -24.20
N PRO A 341 -2.18 -6.64 -24.67
CA PRO A 341 -1.04 -7.57 -24.75
C PRO A 341 -0.70 -8.18 -23.37
N VAL A 342 -0.73 -7.39 -22.32
CA VAL A 342 -0.39 -7.87 -20.96
C VAL A 342 -1.39 -8.92 -20.46
N VAL A 343 -2.65 -8.83 -20.87
CA VAL A 343 -3.67 -9.85 -20.58
C VAL A 343 -3.43 -11.09 -21.41
N ARG A 344 -3.21 -10.95 -22.74
CA ARG A 344 -2.92 -12.10 -23.61
C ARG A 344 -1.72 -12.90 -23.13
N GLY A 345 -0.61 -12.22 -22.86
CA GLY A 345 0.62 -12.87 -22.38
C GLY A 345 0.38 -13.64 -21.09
N MET A 346 -0.34 -13.05 -20.15
CA MET A 346 -0.59 -13.73 -18.89
C MET A 346 -1.62 -14.87 -18.99
N ALA A 347 -2.56 -14.79 -19.93
CA ALA A 347 -3.47 -15.90 -20.25
C ALA A 347 -2.70 -17.11 -20.82
N ILE A 348 -1.70 -16.87 -21.68
CA ILE A 348 -0.80 -17.92 -22.17
C ILE A 348 -0.06 -18.60 -21.02
N TRP A 349 0.53 -17.81 -20.12
CA TRP A 349 1.19 -18.35 -18.94
C TRP A 349 0.23 -19.15 -18.04
N ALA A 350 -0.96 -18.64 -17.78
CA ALA A 350 -1.96 -19.37 -16.98
C ALA A 350 -2.32 -20.71 -17.61
N LEU A 351 -2.56 -20.76 -18.93
CA LEU A 351 -2.85 -21.97 -19.65
C LEU A 351 -1.69 -22.98 -19.62
N SER A 352 -0.44 -22.53 -19.74
CA SER A 352 0.72 -23.41 -19.64
C SER A 352 0.83 -24.08 -18.26
N ARG A 353 0.20 -23.49 -17.23
CA ARG A 353 0.16 -24.05 -15.88
C ARG A 353 -1.04 -24.97 -15.63
N LEU A 354 -2.15 -24.74 -16.35
CA LEU A 354 -3.42 -25.47 -16.16
C LEU A 354 -3.58 -26.67 -17.10
N MET A 355 -2.95 -26.63 -18.26
CA MET A 355 -2.99 -27.68 -19.27
C MET A 355 -1.85 -28.69 -19.09
N THR A 356 -2.04 -29.90 -19.58
CA THR A 356 -0.93 -30.82 -19.85
C THR A 356 -0.09 -30.28 -21.01
N ALA A 357 1.17 -30.71 -21.12
CA ALA A 357 2.05 -30.29 -22.21
C ALA A 357 1.44 -30.59 -23.60
N GLY A 358 0.80 -31.74 -23.79
CA GLY A 358 0.15 -32.13 -25.05
C GLY A 358 -1.06 -31.22 -25.37
N GLU A 359 -1.92 -30.92 -24.39
CA GLU A 359 -3.05 -30.00 -24.57
C GLU A 359 -2.58 -28.60 -24.93
N PHE A 360 -1.54 -28.11 -24.25
CA PHE A 360 -1.00 -26.78 -24.51
C PHE A 360 -0.37 -26.68 -25.89
N SER A 361 0.41 -27.68 -26.31
CA SER A 361 0.99 -27.74 -27.66
C SER A 361 -0.08 -27.79 -28.76
N ALA A 362 -1.12 -28.60 -28.58
CA ALA A 362 -2.24 -28.67 -29.50
C ALA A 362 -3.01 -27.35 -29.60
N PHE A 363 -3.20 -26.66 -28.48
CA PHE A 363 -3.81 -25.33 -28.42
C PHE A 363 -2.97 -24.28 -29.17
N ALA A 364 -1.68 -24.27 -28.91
CA ALA A 364 -0.74 -23.32 -29.54
C ALA A 364 -0.66 -23.49 -31.07
N ALA A 365 -0.67 -24.73 -31.57
CA ALA A 365 -0.63 -25.04 -33.00
C ALA A 365 -1.82 -24.47 -33.80
N GLN A 366 -2.94 -24.15 -33.13
CA GLN A 366 -4.12 -23.58 -33.75
C GLN A 366 -4.10 -22.06 -33.84
N ARG A 367 -3.07 -21.39 -33.27
CA ARG A 367 -3.01 -19.94 -33.19
C ARG A 367 -2.27 -19.34 -34.37
N GLY A 368 -2.75 -18.17 -34.82
CA GLY A 368 -2.08 -17.35 -35.80
C GLY A 368 -0.84 -16.64 -35.26
N ALA A 369 -0.17 -15.88 -36.14
CA ALA A 369 0.98 -15.07 -35.75
C ALA A 369 0.57 -13.99 -34.73
N GLU A 370 1.33 -13.90 -33.64
CA GLU A 370 1.20 -12.83 -32.66
C GLU A 370 2.12 -11.64 -33.04
N ALA A 371 1.55 -10.45 -33.07
CA ALA A 371 2.27 -9.24 -33.45
C ALA A 371 3.10 -8.63 -32.32
N ASP A 372 2.62 -8.78 -31.08
CA ASP A 372 3.26 -8.20 -29.90
C ASP A 372 4.48 -9.02 -29.45
N GLU A 373 5.58 -8.34 -29.18
CA GLU A 373 6.86 -9.00 -28.86
C GLU A 373 6.84 -9.64 -27.46
N GLU A 374 6.22 -8.99 -26.48
CA GLU A 374 6.11 -9.52 -25.12
C GLU A 374 5.22 -10.76 -25.08
N VAL A 375 4.12 -10.76 -25.85
CA VAL A 375 3.25 -11.94 -25.96
C VAL A 375 3.96 -13.08 -26.69
N ARG A 376 4.78 -12.81 -27.74
CA ARG A 376 5.63 -13.83 -28.36
C ARG A 376 6.64 -14.42 -27.38
N ALA A 377 7.21 -13.58 -26.50
CA ALA A 377 8.12 -14.05 -25.45
C ALA A 377 7.41 -15.03 -24.50
N GLU A 378 6.14 -14.79 -24.15
CA GLU A 378 5.37 -15.71 -23.31
C GLU A 378 5.15 -17.08 -23.97
N TRP A 379 4.86 -17.12 -25.27
CA TRP A 379 4.79 -18.38 -26.03
C TRP A 379 6.11 -19.16 -26.00
N LYS A 380 7.25 -18.46 -26.17
CA LYS A 380 8.59 -19.06 -26.08
C LYS A 380 8.89 -19.62 -24.70
N LEU A 381 8.58 -18.85 -23.66
CA LEU A 381 8.76 -19.29 -22.26
C LEU A 381 7.92 -20.53 -21.94
N ALA A 382 6.74 -20.64 -22.54
CA ALA A 382 5.88 -21.80 -22.41
C ALA A 382 6.31 -23.02 -23.27
N GLY A 383 7.40 -22.90 -24.04
CA GLY A 383 8.01 -24.02 -24.80
C GLY A 383 7.36 -24.34 -26.14
N VAL A 384 6.73 -23.36 -26.79
CA VAL A 384 5.95 -23.58 -28.03
C VAL A 384 6.56 -22.91 -29.28
N LEU A 385 7.48 -21.95 -29.11
CA LEU A 385 8.18 -21.25 -30.21
C LEU A 385 9.68 -21.49 -30.18
#